data_2c5ee501ef04d87712b4c1f8395ff935
#
_entry.id   2c5ee501ef04d87712b4c1f8395ff935
#
_cell.length_a   1.000
_cell.length_b   1.000
_cell.length_c   1.000
_cell.angle_alpha   90.00
_cell.angle_beta   90.00
_cell.angle_gamma   90.00
#
_symmetry.space_group_name_H-M   'P 1'
#
loop_
_entity.id
_entity.type
_entity.pdbx_description
1 polymer ?
#
loop_
_entity_poly.entity_id
_entity_poly.type
_entity_poly.pdbx_seq_one_letter_code
_entity_poly.pdbx_strand_id
1 'polypeptide(L)'
;MSKYEIKSNLSEKQIEAYVASYFGWCSEDMPFRLLDTDELETGADKEYHPKYGGLIYIQFKKSEGLEPISKVSSSRRKNKSKKEDIRKFRDKNKLNDDPTLYFKLRDKAKTAIDFQHNILKKHHCPPNSYAIYVAPLFLDEKVYYKSLFDSCYKYDRYLLDPFYWHLECIPVLRSHISIVPHEDVFDSNHYYAYSQAGTDLSWHSPSILERE
;
A
#
# COMPACT_ATOMS: atom_id res chain seq x y z
N MET A 1 -19.48 8.04 -12.13
CA MET A 1 -18.16 8.19 -11.46
C MET A 1 -18.15 9.51 -10.71
N SER A 2 -17.58 9.55 -9.51
CA SER A 2 -17.41 10.82 -8.80
C SER A 2 -16.38 11.66 -9.54
N LYS A 3 -16.72 12.91 -9.87
CA LYS A 3 -15.88 13.87 -10.61
C LYS A 3 -14.53 14.16 -9.90
N TYR A 4 -14.42 13.77 -8.62
CA TYR A 4 -13.29 14.12 -7.75
C TYR A 4 -12.50 12.87 -7.30
N GLU A 5 -12.70 11.75 -7.95
CA GLU A 5 -11.92 10.53 -7.78
C GLU A 5 -11.07 10.30 -9.02
N ILE A 6 -9.79 10.09 -8.81
CA ILE A 6 -8.82 9.80 -9.85
C ILE A 6 -8.55 8.30 -9.80
N LYS A 7 -8.94 7.61 -10.87
CA LYS A 7 -8.67 6.18 -10.98
C LYS A 7 -7.27 5.93 -11.49
N SER A 8 -6.58 5.03 -10.85
CA SER A 8 -5.36 4.49 -11.40
C SER A 8 -5.65 3.63 -12.65
N ASN A 9 -4.78 3.69 -13.64
CA ASN A 9 -4.79 2.79 -14.79
C ASN A 9 -3.96 1.52 -14.57
N LEU A 10 -3.36 1.36 -13.38
CA LEU A 10 -2.70 0.15 -12.93
C LEU A 10 -3.70 -0.90 -12.44
N SER A 11 -3.37 -2.17 -12.56
CA SER A 11 -4.01 -3.29 -11.85
C SER A 11 -3.05 -3.90 -10.82
N GLU A 12 -3.56 -4.59 -9.80
CA GLU A 12 -2.71 -5.28 -8.81
C GLU A 12 -1.76 -6.27 -9.49
N LYS A 13 -2.25 -7.04 -10.48
CA LYS A 13 -1.41 -7.96 -11.26
C LYS A 13 -0.30 -7.28 -12.07
N GLN A 14 -0.52 -6.07 -12.59
CA GLN A 14 0.54 -5.31 -13.25
C GLN A 14 1.58 -4.82 -12.24
N ILE A 15 1.14 -4.39 -11.06
CA ILE A 15 2.04 -3.99 -9.97
C ILE A 15 2.94 -5.17 -9.59
N GLU A 16 2.36 -6.34 -9.34
CA GLU A 16 3.11 -7.58 -9.04
C GLU A 16 4.14 -7.91 -10.13
N ALA A 17 3.74 -7.84 -11.40
CA ALA A 17 4.62 -8.13 -12.53
C ALA A 17 5.79 -7.15 -12.63
N TYR A 18 5.53 -5.86 -12.44
CA TYR A 18 6.58 -4.84 -12.46
C TYR A 18 7.51 -4.96 -11.25
N VAL A 19 6.98 -5.27 -10.07
CA VAL A 19 7.79 -5.52 -8.88
C VAL A 19 8.64 -6.77 -9.07
N ALA A 20 8.10 -7.86 -9.60
CA ALA A 20 8.89 -9.06 -9.91
C ALA A 20 10.02 -8.75 -10.91
N SER A 21 9.75 -7.94 -11.94
CA SER A 21 10.76 -7.48 -12.89
C SER A 21 11.83 -6.60 -12.22
N TYR A 22 11.42 -5.73 -11.30
CA TYR A 22 12.33 -4.89 -10.53
C TYR A 22 13.25 -5.73 -9.62
N PHE A 23 12.71 -6.75 -8.96
CA PHE A 23 13.50 -7.70 -8.17
C PHE A 23 14.53 -8.42 -9.03
N GLY A 24 14.13 -8.90 -10.22
CA GLY A 24 15.06 -9.51 -11.19
C GLY A 24 16.13 -8.53 -11.67
N TRP A 25 15.80 -7.25 -11.81
CA TRP A 25 16.74 -6.22 -12.19
C TRP A 25 17.74 -5.85 -11.08
N CYS A 26 17.33 -5.93 -9.80
CA CYS A 26 18.20 -5.74 -8.64
C CYS A 26 19.08 -6.96 -8.33
N SER A 27 18.71 -8.14 -8.83
CA SER A 27 19.42 -9.40 -8.57
C SER A 27 20.72 -9.47 -9.37
N GLU A 28 21.87 -9.71 -8.71
CA GLU A 28 23.17 -9.80 -9.39
C GLU A 28 23.50 -11.21 -9.88
N ASP A 29 23.56 -12.17 -8.96
CA ASP A 29 24.12 -13.50 -9.23
C ASP A 29 23.20 -14.65 -8.80
N MET A 30 22.14 -14.36 -8.10
CA MET A 30 21.23 -15.36 -7.56
C MET A 30 19.79 -15.03 -7.94
N PRO A 31 18.98 -16.02 -8.32
CA PRO A 31 17.57 -15.76 -8.52
C PRO A 31 16.96 -15.21 -7.24
N PHE A 32 16.28 -14.07 -7.33
CA PHE A 32 15.49 -13.54 -6.22
C PHE A 32 14.36 -14.53 -5.90
N ARG A 33 14.06 -14.66 -4.60
CA ARG A 33 13.01 -15.55 -4.13
C ARG A 33 11.77 -14.74 -3.76
N LEU A 34 11.02 -14.34 -4.77
CA LEU A 34 9.69 -13.77 -4.64
C LEU A 34 8.69 -14.85 -5.09
N LEU A 35 8.03 -15.48 -4.14
CA LEU A 35 7.20 -16.65 -4.36
C LEU A 35 5.72 -16.32 -4.17
N ASP A 36 4.85 -17.04 -4.87
CA ASP A 36 3.43 -17.04 -4.59
C ASP A 36 3.16 -17.69 -3.24
N THR A 37 2.16 -17.19 -2.52
CA THR A 37 1.72 -17.75 -1.25
C THR A 37 0.22 -18.02 -1.27
N ASP A 38 -0.25 -18.88 -0.37
CA ASP A 38 -1.69 -19.05 -0.18
C ASP A 38 -2.26 -17.83 0.55
N GLU A 39 -3.01 -17.01 -0.19
CA GLU A 39 -3.62 -15.78 0.31
C GLU A 39 -4.61 -16.05 1.46
N LEU A 40 -5.24 -17.22 1.51
CA LEU A 40 -6.18 -17.58 2.59
C LEU A 40 -5.45 -17.90 3.90
N GLU A 41 -4.23 -18.40 3.82
CA GLU A 41 -3.42 -18.75 4.99
C GLU A 41 -2.55 -17.59 5.46
N THR A 42 -1.98 -16.80 4.55
CA THR A 42 -0.99 -15.78 4.86
C THR A 42 -1.53 -14.36 4.79
N GLY A 43 -2.64 -14.14 4.07
CA GLY A 43 -3.15 -12.80 3.78
C GLY A 43 -2.29 -12.00 2.79
N ALA A 44 -1.25 -12.61 2.22
CA ALA A 44 -0.30 -11.99 1.30
C ALA A 44 -0.44 -12.54 -0.12
N ASP A 45 -0.07 -11.74 -1.13
CA ASP A 45 0.02 -12.19 -2.53
C ASP A 45 1.36 -12.89 -2.78
N LYS A 46 2.42 -12.42 -2.14
CA LYS A 46 3.80 -12.90 -2.32
C LYS A 46 4.53 -12.97 -0.99
N GLU A 47 5.52 -13.87 -0.95
CA GLU A 47 6.56 -13.89 0.07
C GLU A 47 7.93 -13.66 -0.56
N TYR A 48 8.73 -12.80 0.05
CA TYR A 48 10.10 -12.56 -0.34
C TYR A 48 11.07 -13.09 0.70
N HIS A 49 12.04 -13.87 0.22
CA HIS A 49 13.10 -14.46 1.04
C HIS A 49 14.40 -13.70 0.78
N PRO A 50 14.73 -12.68 1.55
CA PRO A 50 15.99 -11.98 1.40
C PRO A 50 17.18 -12.90 1.76
N LYS A 51 18.36 -12.59 1.21
CA LYS A 51 19.58 -13.32 1.55
C LYS A 51 19.92 -13.20 3.03
N TYR A 52 19.61 -12.05 3.61
CA TYR A 52 19.81 -11.74 5.02
C TYR A 52 18.53 -11.11 5.58
N GLY A 53 18.18 -11.41 6.80
CA GLY A 53 16.99 -10.87 7.46
C GLY A 53 15.79 -11.81 7.46
N GLY A 54 14.67 -11.32 7.98
CA GLY A 54 13.43 -12.08 8.11
C GLY A 54 12.65 -12.17 6.79
N LEU A 55 11.76 -13.15 6.72
CA LEU A 55 10.81 -13.33 5.63
C LEU A 55 9.88 -12.10 5.49
N ILE A 56 9.58 -11.67 4.27
CA ILE A 56 8.67 -10.55 4.03
C ILE A 56 7.42 -11.03 3.29
N TYR A 57 6.27 -10.97 3.96
CA TYR A 57 4.96 -11.19 3.38
C TYR A 57 4.43 -9.89 2.78
N ILE A 58 4.07 -9.91 1.49
CA ILE A 58 3.71 -8.73 0.72
C ILE A 58 2.28 -8.89 0.21
N GLN A 59 1.41 -7.96 0.60
CA GLN A 59 0.09 -7.80 0.01
C GLN A 59 0.08 -6.56 -0.88
N PHE A 60 -0.04 -6.76 -2.18
CA PHE A 60 -0.12 -5.66 -3.13
C PHE A 60 -1.49 -4.98 -3.08
N LYS A 61 -1.49 -3.66 -3.19
CA LYS A 61 -2.69 -2.85 -3.30
C LYS A 61 -2.56 -1.85 -4.42
N LYS A 62 -3.64 -1.67 -5.13
CA LYS A 62 -3.78 -0.60 -6.11
C LYS A 62 -4.12 0.70 -5.41
N SER A 63 -3.34 1.76 -5.67
CA SER A 63 -3.67 3.11 -5.22
C SER A 63 -4.76 3.72 -6.08
N GLU A 64 -5.69 4.43 -5.46
CA GLU A 64 -6.65 5.33 -6.08
C GLU A 64 -6.41 6.76 -5.57
N GLY A 65 -6.86 7.78 -6.30
CA GLY A 65 -6.66 9.17 -5.95
C GLY A 65 -7.93 9.90 -5.53
N LEU A 66 -7.79 10.82 -4.59
CA LEU A 66 -8.83 11.79 -4.23
C LEU A 66 -8.33 13.19 -4.48
N GLU A 67 -9.12 13.98 -5.21
CA GLU A 67 -8.88 15.42 -5.31
C GLU A 67 -9.01 16.07 -3.93
N PRO A 68 -8.18 17.08 -3.60
CA PRO A 68 -8.26 17.78 -2.33
C PRO A 68 -9.62 18.47 -2.13
N ILE A 69 -10.02 18.66 -0.87
CA ILE A 69 -11.34 19.23 -0.54
C ILE A 69 -11.55 20.62 -1.14
N SER A 70 -10.49 21.38 -1.33
CA SER A 70 -10.52 22.71 -1.97
C SER A 70 -11.07 22.68 -3.39
N LYS A 71 -10.82 21.58 -4.13
CA LYS A 71 -11.31 21.36 -5.49
C LYS A 71 -12.73 20.77 -5.54
N VAL A 72 -13.28 20.32 -4.40
CA VAL A 72 -14.61 19.71 -4.30
C VAL A 72 -15.68 20.77 -4.10
N SER A 73 -16.77 20.73 -4.89
CA SER A 73 -17.87 21.68 -4.75
C SER A 73 -18.54 21.61 -3.37
N SER A 74 -19.00 22.76 -2.87
CA SER A 74 -19.60 22.88 -1.53
C SER A 74 -20.84 21.99 -1.33
N SER A 75 -21.63 21.75 -2.38
CA SER A 75 -22.78 20.84 -2.35
C SER A 75 -22.37 19.39 -2.08
N ARG A 76 -21.20 18.95 -2.57
CA ARG A 76 -20.70 17.60 -2.35
C ARG A 76 -19.95 17.43 -1.03
N ARG A 77 -19.41 18.51 -0.45
CA ARG A 77 -18.76 18.45 0.87
C ARG A 77 -19.73 18.03 1.98
N LYS A 78 -21.05 18.12 1.74
CA LYS A 78 -22.10 17.69 2.66
C LYS A 78 -22.38 16.19 2.63
N ASN A 79 -21.88 15.45 1.63
CA ASN A 79 -22.11 14.03 1.54
C ASN A 79 -21.36 13.29 2.66
N LYS A 80 -22.07 12.40 3.35
CA LYS A 80 -21.50 11.50 4.36
C LYS A 80 -20.91 10.27 3.65
N SER A 81 -19.72 10.37 3.10
CA SER A 81 -18.98 9.22 2.55
C SER A 81 -17.61 9.12 3.18
N LYS A 82 -17.08 7.93 3.35
CA LYS A 82 -15.72 7.73 3.88
C LYS A 82 -14.66 8.52 3.12
N LYS A 83 -14.79 8.62 1.81
CA LYS A 83 -13.88 9.41 0.98
C LYS A 83 -13.92 10.90 1.29
N GLU A 84 -15.09 11.40 1.64
CA GLU A 84 -15.23 12.79 2.10
C GLU A 84 -14.67 13.00 3.51
N ASP A 85 -14.81 12.01 4.37
CA ASP A 85 -14.21 12.04 5.72
C ASP A 85 -12.68 12.04 5.62
N ILE A 86 -12.11 11.24 4.71
CA ILE A 86 -10.67 11.25 4.41
C ILE A 86 -10.22 12.66 4.01
N ARG A 87 -10.89 13.28 3.03
CA ARG A 87 -10.55 14.65 2.58
C ARG A 87 -10.60 15.66 3.70
N LYS A 88 -11.69 15.67 4.50
CA LYS A 88 -11.86 16.58 5.64
C LYS A 88 -10.78 16.40 6.68
N PHE A 89 -10.45 15.14 7.01
CA PHE A 89 -9.41 14.83 7.98
C PHE A 89 -8.05 15.37 7.49
N ARG A 90 -7.69 15.11 6.24
CA ARG A 90 -6.40 15.54 5.68
C ARG A 90 -6.31 17.06 5.57
N ASP A 91 -7.36 17.73 5.13
CA ASP A 91 -7.44 19.20 5.07
C ASP A 91 -7.32 19.81 6.48
N LYS A 92 -8.08 19.30 7.45
CA LYS A 92 -8.02 19.76 8.86
C LYS A 92 -6.60 19.64 9.44
N ASN A 93 -5.88 18.59 9.10
CA ASN A 93 -4.53 18.36 9.59
C ASN A 93 -3.46 18.99 8.69
N LYS A 94 -3.85 19.79 7.70
CA LYS A 94 -2.94 20.50 6.77
C LYS A 94 -2.00 19.57 6.00
N LEU A 95 -2.45 18.36 5.71
CA LEU A 95 -1.74 17.41 4.87
C LEU A 95 -1.97 17.85 3.42
N ASN A 96 -0.95 18.44 2.79
CA ASN A 96 -1.03 19.08 1.48
C ASN A 96 -0.91 18.05 0.35
N ASP A 97 -1.93 17.22 0.21
CA ASP A 97 -1.98 16.22 -0.84
C ASP A 97 -2.67 16.74 -2.10
N ASP A 98 -2.08 16.47 -3.25
CA ASP A 98 -2.72 16.74 -4.55
C ASP A 98 -2.24 15.77 -5.62
N PRO A 99 -2.90 14.61 -5.76
CA PRO A 99 -4.04 14.09 -4.98
C PRO A 99 -3.63 13.37 -3.69
N THR A 100 -4.59 13.13 -2.79
CA THR A 100 -4.47 12.11 -1.74
C THR A 100 -4.55 10.73 -2.39
N LEU A 101 -3.59 9.87 -2.12
CA LEU A 101 -3.65 8.47 -2.50
C LEU A 101 -4.33 7.65 -1.40
N TYR A 102 -5.04 6.58 -1.79
CA TYR A 102 -5.68 5.69 -0.84
C TYR A 102 -5.92 4.30 -1.43
N PHE A 103 -6.09 3.33 -0.56
CA PHE A 103 -6.73 2.06 -0.89
C PHE A 103 -7.69 1.64 0.21
N LYS A 104 -8.68 0.83 -0.16
CA LYS A 104 -9.64 0.21 0.76
C LYS A 104 -9.17 -1.20 1.09
N LEU A 105 -9.36 -1.63 2.35
CA LEU A 105 -9.17 -3.03 2.71
C LEU A 105 -10.21 -3.92 2.00
N ARG A 106 -9.79 -5.13 1.69
CA ARG A 106 -10.64 -6.13 1.02
C ARG A 106 -11.70 -6.65 1.98
N ASP A 107 -12.87 -6.92 1.43
CA ASP A 107 -13.94 -7.60 2.15
C ASP A 107 -13.49 -9.03 2.50
N LYS A 108 -14.02 -9.57 3.60
CA LYS A 108 -13.76 -10.95 4.00
C LYS A 108 -14.28 -11.89 2.90
N ALA A 109 -13.41 -12.75 2.40
CA ALA A 109 -13.83 -13.78 1.47
C ALA A 109 -14.78 -14.79 2.16
N LYS A 110 -15.75 -15.32 1.43
CA LYS A 110 -16.76 -16.25 1.98
C LYS A 110 -16.16 -17.50 2.61
N THR A 111 -15.03 -17.95 2.08
CA THR A 111 -14.30 -19.16 2.55
C THR A 111 -13.23 -18.85 3.58
N ALA A 112 -12.87 -17.57 3.79
CA ALA A 112 -11.82 -17.21 4.72
C ALA A 112 -12.27 -17.30 6.18
N ILE A 113 -11.37 -17.71 7.05
CA ILE A 113 -11.59 -17.78 8.50
C ILE A 113 -11.72 -16.38 9.08
N ASP A 114 -10.92 -15.43 8.57
CA ASP A 114 -10.83 -14.05 9.06
C ASP A 114 -10.69 -13.06 7.90
N PHE A 115 -10.67 -11.75 8.18
CA PHE A 115 -10.30 -10.75 7.18
C PHE A 115 -8.83 -10.95 6.76
N GLN A 116 -8.56 -10.79 5.48
CA GLN A 116 -7.21 -10.84 4.92
C GLN A 116 -6.22 -9.96 5.71
N HIS A 117 -6.67 -8.79 6.14
CA HIS A 117 -5.89 -7.87 6.97
C HIS A 117 -5.44 -8.49 8.30
N ASN A 118 -6.36 -9.13 9.01
CA ASN A 118 -6.06 -9.75 10.31
C ASN A 118 -5.13 -10.96 10.14
N ILE A 119 -5.31 -11.72 9.05
CA ILE A 119 -4.44 -12.84 8.73
C ILE A 119 -3.02 -12.32 8.44
N LEU A 120 -2.89 -11.33 7.56
CA LEU A 120 -1.60 -10.72 7.23
C LEU A 120 -0.89 -10.17 8.48
N LYS A 121 -1.63 -9.49 9.36
CA LYS A 121 -1.11 -8.93 10.62
C LYS A 121 -0.45 -9.99 11.50
N LYS A 122 -1.00 -11.21 11.58
CA LYS A 122 -0.46 -12.32 12.40
C LYS A 122 0.93 -12.76 11.92
N HIS A 123 1.28 -12.51 10.68
CA HIS A 123 2.60 -12.83 10.12
C HIS A 123 3.65 -11.73 10.35
N HIS A 124 3.28 -10.61 10.98
CA HIS A 124 4.22 -9.55 11.34
C HIS A 124 4.84 -9.84 12.71
N CYS A 125 5.99 -10.51 12.71
CA CYS A 125 6.73 -10.95 13.91
C CYS A 125 8.22 -10.62 13.80
N PRO A 126 8.61 -9.31 13.79
CA PRO A 126 10.00 -8.91 13.69
C PRO A 126 10.87 -9.52 14.82
N PRO A 127 12.12 -9.85 14.57
CA PRO A 127 12.86 -9.73 13.30
C PRO A 127 12.68 -10.92 12.35
N ASN A 128 11.90 -11.95 12.72
CA ASN A 128 11.80 -13.22 11.98
C ASN A 128 10.97 -13.06 10.70
N SER A 129 9.89 -12.29 10.76
CA SER A 129 9.04 -12.01 9.60
C SER A 129 8.44 -10.61 9.65
N TYR A 130 8.18 -10.09 8.47
CA TYR A 130 7.54 -8.80 8.26
C TYR A 130 6.34 -9.02 7.35
N ALA A 131 5.21 -8.38 7.67
CA ALA A 131 4.03 -8.40 6.83
C ALA A 131 3.65 -6.97 6.48
N ILE A 132 3.52 -6.67 5.19
CA ILE A 132 3.32 -5.32 4.69
C ILE A 132 2.30 -5.27 3.56
N TYR A 133 1.54 -4.19 3.54
CA TYR A 133 0.92 -3.72 2.32
C TYR A 133 1.93 -2.93 1.50
N VAL A 134 1.91 -3.13 0.20
CA VAL A 134 2.72 -2.37 -0.75
C VAL A 134 1.79 -1.76 -1.80
N ALA A 135 1.79 -0.44 -1.89
CA ALA A 135 0.96 0.29 -2.84
C ALA A 135 1.77 1.36 -3.59
N PRO A 136 1.62 1.49 -4.93
CA PRO A 136 2.35 2.49 -5.70
C PRO A 136 2.02 3.91 -5.25
N LEU A 137 3.02 4.80 -5.29
CA LEU A 137 2.85 6.24 -5.08
C LEU A 137 2.38 6.98 -6.35
N PHE A 138 2.01 6.23 -7.37
CA PHE A 138 1.62 6.75 -8.69
C PHE A 138 0.29 6.13 -9.14
N LEU A 139 -0.47 6.91 -9.90
CA LEU A 139 -1.75 6.48 -10.48
C LEU A 139 -1.63 6.13 -11.96
N ASP A 140 -0.62 6.68 -12.63
CA ASP A 140 -0.34 6.44 -14.05
C ASP A 140 0.74 5.38 -14.23
N GLU A 141 0.44 4.37 -15.05
CA GLU A 141 1.31 3.23 -15.31
C GLU A 141 2.69 3.64 -15.87
N LYS A 142 2.72 4.59 -16.81
CA LYS A 142 3.97 5.01 -17.45
C LYS A 142 4.87 5.75 -16.48
N VAL A 143 4.27 6.60 -15.64
CA VAL A 143 4.99 7.34 -14.59
C VAL A 143 5.53 6.36 -13.55
N TYR A 144 4.69 5.40 -13.13
CA TYR A 144 5.08 4.36 -12.18
C TYR A 144 6.23 3.51 -12.72
N TYR A 145 6.11 2.99 -13.95
CA TYR A 145 7.16 2.20 -14.59
C TYR A 145 8.47 2.97 -14.67
N LYS A 146 8.42 4.21 -15.15
CA LYS A 146 9.59 5.07 -15.21
C LYS A 146 10.22 5.27 -13.83
N SER A 147 9.43 5.57 -12.81
CA SER A 147 9.92 5.77 -11.44
C SER A 147 10.58 4.52 -10.86
N LEU A 148 10.01 3.34 -11.13
CA LEU A 148 10.54 2.08 -10.62
C LEU A 148 11.88 1.71 -11.27
N PHE A 149 12.01 1.94 -12.59
CA PHE A 149 13.18 1.56 -13.40
C PHE A 149 14.03 2.76 -13.84
N ASP A 150 13.81 3.95 -13.27
CA ASP A 150 14.59 5.13 -13.65
C ASP A 150 16.07 4.91 -13.31
N SER A 151 16.85 4.78 -14.38
CA SER A 151 18.21 4.28 -14.36
C SER A 151 19.27 5.34 -14.07
N CYS A 152 18.90 6.47 -13.46
CA CYS A 152 19.91 7.41 -12.97
C CYS A 152 20.97 6.71 -12.10
N TYR A 153 20.67 5.51 -11.68
CA TYR A 153 21.44 4.73 -10.71
C TYR A 153 21.82 3.34 -11.24
N LYS A 154 22.34 3.28 -12.47
CA LYS A 154 22.93 2.00 -12.99
C LYS A 154 23.96 1.41 -12.03
N TYR A 155 24.61 2.23 -11.24
CA TYR A 155 25.58 1.81 -10.22
C TYR A 155 24.93 1.38 -8.90
N ASP A 156 23.72 1.86 -8.60
CA ASP A 156 23.03 1.55 -7.34
C ASP A 156 22.36 0.17 -7.36
N ARG A 157 22.10 -0.39 -8.54
CA ARG A 157 21.51 -1.73 -8.64
C ARG A 157 22.38 -2.80 -7.99
N TYR A 158 23.69 -2.60 -7.96
CA TYR A 158 24.64 -3.52 -7.31
C TYR A 158 24.71 -3.36 -5.80
N LEU A 159 24.13 -2.30 -5.26
CA LEU A 159 24.13 -1.99 -3.84
C LEU A 159 22.77 -2.24 -3.18
N LEU A 160 21.73 -2.48 -3.98
CA LEU A 160 20.35 -2.44 -3.49
C LEU A 160 19.77 -3.84 -3.34
N ASP A 161 19.55 -4.25 -2.11
CA ASP A 161 18.40 -5.06 -1.76
C ASP A 161 17.15 -4.39 -2.38
N PRO A 162 16.22 -5.14 -3.01
CA PRO A 162 14.97 -4.60 -3.50
C PRO A 162 14.20 -3.76 -2.47
N PHE A 163 14.40 -4.07 -1.19
CA PHE A 163 13.92 -3.28 -0.08
C PHE A 163 15.05 -2.49 0.56
N TYR A 164 14.76 -1.24 0.90
CA TYR A 164 15.56 -0.50 1.85
C TYR A 164 14.82 -0.41 3.18
N TRP A 165 15.59 -0.40 4.26
CA TRP A 165 15.05 -0.37 5.61
C TRP A 165 14.91 1.07 6.06
N HIS A 166 13.69 1.49 6.36
CA HIS A 166 13.42 2.82 6.89
C HIS A 166 13.19 2.73 8.40
N LEU A 167 13.89 3.57 9.17
CA LEU A 167 13.76 3.66 10.63
C LEU A 167 13.93 2.30 11.34
N GLU A 168 14.84 1.48 10.85
CA GLU A 168 15.24 0.19 11.46
C GLU A 168 14.16 -0.91 11.51
N CYS A 169 12.90 -0.63 11.12
CA CYS A 169 11.79 -1.52 11.43
C CYS A 169 10.91 -1.93 10.26
N ILE A 170 10.90 -1.22 9.12
CA ILE A 170 9.95 -1.47 8.04
C ILE A 170 10.66 -1.61 6.70
N PRO A 171 10.49 -2.74 5.98
CA PRO A 171 11.01 -2.86 4.63
C PRO A 171 10.20 -1.95 3.69
N VAL A 172 10.87 -1.05 2.99
CA VAL A 172 10.25 -0.12 2.05
C VAL A 172 10.67 -0.45 0.63
N LEU A 173 9.69 -0.64 -0.25
CA LEU A 173 9.91 -0.87 -1.66
C LEU A 173 9.95 0.47 -2.42
N ARG A 174 10.92 0.61 -3.32
CA ARG A 174 11.06 1.82 -4.16
C ARG A 174 9.76 2.15 -4.90
N SER A 175 9.41 3.43 -4.94
CA SER A 175 8.20 3.94 -5.63
C SER A 175 6.86 3.50 -5.02
N HIS A 176 6.90 2.95 -3.81
CA HIS A 176 5.73 2.48 -3.07
C HIS A 176 5.70 3.04 -1.66
N ILE A 177 4.51 3.03 -1.09
CA ILE A 177 4.36 3.07 0.36
C ILE A 177 4.33 1.63 0.88
N SER A 178 5.02 1.39 2.00
CA SER A 178 4.94 0.15 2.76
C SER A 178 4.22 0.41 4.07
N ILE A 179 3.17 -0.37 4.36
CA ILE A 179 2.33 -0.17 5.53
C ILE A 179 2.21 -1.49 6.29
N VAL A 180 2.62 -1.48 7.55
CA VAL A 180 2.41 -2.62 8.45
C VAL A 180 0.95 -2.63 8.91
N PRO A 181 0.24 -3.78 8.83
CA PRO A 181 -1.07 -3.92 9.45
C PRO A 181 -0.98 -3.70 10.96
N HIS A 182 -1.78 -2.80 11.53
CA HIS A 182 -1.58 -2.38 12.95
C HIS A 182 -2.74 -2.73 13.88
N GLU A 183 -4.00 -2.74 13.41
CA GLU A 183 -5.18 -3.03 14.21
C GLU A 183 -5.99 -4.15 13.59
N ASP A 184 -6.73 -4.92 14.40
CA ASP A 184 -7.68 -5.89 13.87
C ASP A 184 -8.92 -5.17 13.32
N VAL A 185 -9.45 -5.70 12.23
CA VAL A 185 -10.63 -5.16 11.56
C VAL A 185 -11.79 -6.15 11.66
N PHE A 186 -13.00 -5.61 11.77
CA PHE A 186 -14.23 -6.38 11.89
C PHE A 186 -15.20 -6.14 10.72
N ASP A 187 -14.87 -5.19 9.87
CA ASP A 187 -15.60 -4.90 8.63
C ASP A 187 -14.65 -4.42 7.53
N SER A 188 -15.18 -4.16 6.35
CA SER A 188 -14.41 -3.76 5.17
C SER A 188 -14.36 -2.24 4.92
N ASN A 189 -14.89 -1.42 5.83
CA ASN A 189 -14.93 0.03 5.65
C ASN A 189 -13.68 0.76 6.16
N HIS A 190 -12.54 0.07 6.09
CA HIS A 190 -11.26 0.59 6.51
C HIS A 190 -10.44 1.03 5.30
N TYR A 191 -9.76 2.17 5.43
CA TYR A 191 -8.95 2.78 4.37
C TYR A 191 -7.63 3.25 4.92
N TYR A 192 -6.57 3.03 4.15
CA TYR A 192 -5.33 3.75 4.29
C TYR A 192 -5.29 4.88 3.28
N ALA A 193 -4.93 6.08 3.74
CA ALA A 193 -4.76 7.24 2.89
C ALA A 193 -3.40 7.90 3.15
N TYR A 194 -2.70 8.32 2.10
CA TYR A 194 -1.33 8.79 2.17
C TYR A 194 -1.02 9.82 1.08
N SER A 195 0.08 10.56 1.28
CA SER A 195 0.58 11.51 0.30
C SER A 195 1.29 10.80 -0.86
N GLN A 196 1.45 11.47 -1.99
CA GLN A 196 2.28 10.99 -3.10
C GLN A 196 3.77 10.89 -2.72
N ALA A 197 4.20 11.57 -1.66
CA ALA A 197 5.55 11.43 -1.12
C ALA A 197 5.72 10.15 -0.28
N GLY A 198 4.62 9.48 0.08
CA GLY A 198 4.66 8.28 0.94
C GLY A 198 4.97 8.55 2.41
N THR A 199 4.83 9.81 2.87
CA THR A 199 5.22 10.23 4.21
C THR A 199 4.05 10.41 5.18
N ASP A 200 2.90 10.84 4.68
CA ASP A 200 1.75 11.23 5.52
C ASP A 200 0.68 10.16 5.45
N LEU A 201 0.81 9.14 6.27
CA LEU A 201 -0.16 8.04 6.36
C LEU A 201 -1.26 8.35 7.36
N SER A 202 -2.52 8.09 6.98
CA SER A 202 -3.68 8.13 7.87
C SER A 202 -4.55 6.88 7.74
N TRP A 203 -5.08 6.43 8.86
CA TRP A 203 -6.00 5.31 8.95
C TRP A 203 -7.42 5.81 9.16
N HIS A 204 -8.37 5.28 8.40
CA HIS A 204 -9.77 5.66 8.46
C HIS A 204 -10.64 4.43 8.67
N SER A 205 -11.14 4.27 9.88
CA SER A 205 -12.04 3.19 10.28
C SER A 205 -13.50 3.71 10.42
N PRO A 206 -14.50 2.83 10.46
CA PRO A 206 -15.85 3.19 10.91
C PRO A 206 -15.81 3.79 12.30
N SER A 207 -16.56 4.87 12.53
CA SER A 207 -16.74 5.41 13.87
C SER A 207 -17.62 4.45 14.65
N ILE A 208 -17.08 3.81 15.67
CA ILE A 208 -17.91 3.14 16.68
C ILE A 208 -18.44 4.25 17.56
N LEU A 209 -19.75 4.51 17.45
CA LEU A 209 -20.44 5.31 18.48
C LEU A 209 -20.63 4.37 19.67
N GLU A 210 -19.85 4.56 20.72
CA GLU A 210 -20.18 3.96 22.01
C GLU A 210 -21.56 4.48 22.39
N ARG A 211 -22.48 3.56 22.59
CA ARG A 211 -23.78 3.91 23.22
C ARG A 211 -23.49 4.13 24.67
N GLU A 212 -23.54 5.38 25.11
CA GLU A 212 -23.72 5.71 26.51
C GLU A 212 -25.05 5.14 27.07
#